data_734c12af8bf4bd883589a8f5d9f8e3c1
#
_entry.id   734c12af8bf4bd883589a8f5d9f8e3c1
#
_cell.length_a   1.000
_cell.length_b   1.000
_cell.length_c   1.000
_cell.angle_alpha   90.00
_cell.angle_beta   90.00
_cell.angle_gamma   90.00
#
_symmetry.space_group_name_H-M   'P 1'
#
loop_
_entity.id
_entity.type
_entity.pdbx_description
1 polymer ?
#
loop_
_entity_poly.entity_id
_entity_poly.type
_entity_poly.pdbx_seq_one_letter_code
_entity_poly.pdbx_strand_id
1 'polypeptide(L)'
;MNQWIACLYDGKTKTAQYQGLKGACLLRKGGTLPWRTNNPGNLRPRMVNGKPQPKKVTSHIGFAKTESNGFFLIFPSYEVGFAELKKNLIRMHGYKTVENGIRAYAPSHENNTSKYISDLEKLSGISRSKTINKLSVSELDDVAHAIEVIEGYHNNKDGRKEVITKLSNVIVSDGSRPISGQVVVLKSGDIQKEFITDERGLVPPIPHIVFTCTINVCVPNPIDGSMKEIAIIDPSGPAKNVLAVFDGIVAKAKTMPLDPPVGQPLPERKKFQYTIKSGDSLWKVAKVLKTSVDAIVNANNIKDPARVYPGTKIWILPKANNSTELITAQSAVPKKLQSKSPISTSAGAGKTASKAVATARIQLRSATLAYAA
;
A
#
# COMPACT_ATOMS: atom_id res chain seq x y z
N MET A 1 -1.24 26.80 -5.84
CA MET A 1 -1.22 25.58 -4.99
C MET A 1 -1.57 24.39 -5.87
N ASN A 2 -0.85 23.28 -5.77
CA ASN A 2 -1.19 22.09 -6.53
C ASN A 2 -2.55 21.55 -6.09
N GLN A 3 -3.47 21.43 -7.03
CA GLN A 3 -4.83 20.94 -6.81
C GLN A 3 -4.82 19.45 -6.42
N TRP A 4 -3.85 18.68 -6.95
CA TRP A 4 -3.76 17.22 -6.78
C TRP A 4 -2.70 16.85 -5.76
N ILE A 5 -3.06 15.99 -4.80
CA ILE A 5 -2.23 15.60 -3.64
C ILE A 5 -1.85 14.10 -3.66
N ALA A 6 -2.57 13.28 -4.39
CA ALA A 6 -2.28 11.86 -4.59
C ALA A 6 -2.74 11.43 -5.99
N CYS A 7 -2.17 10.35 -6.51
CA CYS A 7 -2.64 9.72 -7.73
C CYS A 7 -2.46 8.20 -7.67
N LEU A 8 -3.52 7.49 -8.04
CA LEU A 8 -3.51 6.05 -8.28
C LEU A 8 -3.42 5.80 -9.78
N TYR A 9 -2.72 4.74 -10.18
CA TYR A 9 -2.60 4.35 -11.59
C TYR A 9 -2.93 2.88 -11.78
N ASP A 10 -3.87 2.63 -12.67
CA ASP A 10 -4.18 1.28 -13.14
C ASP A 10 -3.48 1.01 -14.48
N GLY A 11 -2.52 0.07 -14.46
CA GLY A 11 -1.76 -0.31 -15.66
C GLY A 11 -2.61 -1.03 -16.70
N LYS A 12 -3.63 -1.79 -16.29
CA LYS A 12 -4.49 -2.55 -17.21
C LYS A 12 -5.42 -1.64 -18.00
N THR A 13 -6.13 -0.76 -17.31
CA THR A 13 -7.04 0.20 -17.98
C THR A 13 -6.31 1.44 -18.49
N LYS A 14 -5.01 1.57 -18.20
CA LYS A 14 -4.17 2.74 -18.52
C LYS A 14 -4.81 4.04 -18.05
N THR A 15 -5.32 4.04 -16.81
CA THR A 15 -6.05 5.17 -16.22
C THR A 15 -5.29 5.73 -15.03
N ALA A 16 -5.11 7.05 -14.99
CA ALA A 16 -4.61 7.79 -13.84
C ALA A 16 -5.77 8.49 -13.13
N GLN A 17 -5.89 8.25 -11.81
CA GLN A 17 -6.89 8.86 -10.94
C GLN A 17 -6.20 9.82 -9.98
N TYR A 18 -6.23 11.10 -10.31
CA TYR A 18 -5.74 12.18 -9.46
C TYR A 18 -6.75 12.52 -8.39
N GLN A 19 -6.28 12.68 -7.18
CA GLN A 19 -7.09 12.98 -6.00
C GLN A 19 -6.69 14.35 -5.47
N GLY A 20 -7.67 15.21 -5.29
CA GLY A 20 -7.51 16.54 -4.75
C GLY A 20 -8.11 16.68 -3.36
N LEU A 21 -8.01 17.89 -2.82
CA LEU A 21 -8.66 18.23 -1.56
C LEU A 21 -10.19 18.18 -1.72
N LYS A 22 -10.89 17.93 -0.61
CA LYS A 22 -12.36 17.90 -0.54
C LYS A 22 -13.03 16.94 -1.54
N GLY A 23 -12.35 15.85 -1.89
CA GLY A 23 -12.88 14.82 -2.78
C GLY A 23 -12.85 15.18 -4.27
N ALA A 24 -12.15 16.24 -4.68
CA ALA A 24 -11.94 16.49 -6.11
C ALA A 24 -11.18 15.33 -6.76
N CYS A 25 -11.59 14.93 -7.96
CA CYS A 25 -10.97 13.85 -8.71
C CYS A 25 -10.84 14.22 -10.18
N LEU A 26 -9.68 13.94 -10.77
CA LEU A 26 -9.48 13.97 -12.21
C LEU A 26 -9.09 12.59 -12.69
N LEU A 27 -9.86 12.04 -13.61
CA LEU A 27 -9.54 10.80 -14.31
C LEU A 27 -8.93 11.13 -15.67
N ARG A 28 -7.77 10.53 -15.96
CA ARG A 28 -7.12 10.58 -17.28
C ARG A 28 -7.01 9.19 -17.87
N LYS A 29 -7.56 9.01 -19.07
CA LYS A 29 -7.50 7.75 -19.83
C LYS A 29 -7.08 8.02 -21.27
N GLY A 30 -6.49 7.01 -21.91
CA GLY A 30 -5.96 7.16 -23.28
C GLY A 30 -4.71 8.05 -23.31
N GLY A 31 -4.41 8.64 -24.47
CA GLY A 31 -3.17 9.40 -24.66
C GLY A 31 -1.92 8.56 -24.38
N THR A 32 -0.84 9.22 -23.99
CA THR A 32 0.45 8.57 -23.65
C THR A 32 0.66 8.48 -22.15
N LEU A 33 1.58 7.63 -21.72
CA LEU A 33 1.95 7.50 -20.30
C LEU A 33 2.49 8.83 -19.74
N PRO A 34 3.45 9.53 -20.41
CA PRO A 34 3.95 10.84 -19.95
C PRO A 34 2.82 11.84 -19.68
N TRP A 35 1.84 11.90 -20.58
CA TRP A 35 0.71 12.80 -20.42
C TRP A 35 -0.21 12.40 -19.24
N ARG A 36 -0.54 11.09 -19.11
CA ARG A 36 -1.40 10.64 -18.01
C ARG A 36 -0.78 10.88 -16.65
N THR A 37 0.54 10.86 -16.56
CA THR A 37 1.30 10.95 -15.31
C THR A 37 1.86 12.36 -15.05
N ASN A 38 1.62 13.35 -15.89
CA ASN A 38 2.28 14.65 -15.85
C ASN A 38 3.83 14.53 -15.79
N ASN A 39 4.39 13.54 -16.45
CA ASN A 39 5.81 13.19 -16.40
C ASN A 39 6.43 13.24 -17.79
N PRO A 40 6.67 14.46 -18.35
CA PRO A 40 7.12 14.64 -19.74
C PRO A 40 8.45 13.95 -20.06
N GLY A 41 9.26 13.69 -19.06
CA GLY A 41 10.52 12.98 -19.22
C GLY A 41 10.47 11.49 -18.85
N ASN A 42 9.30 10.88 -18.65
CA ASN A 42 9.17 9.49 -18.21
C ASN A 42 10.09 9.12 -17.03
N LEU A 43 10.28 10.06 -16.09
CA LEU A 43 11.14 9.87 -14.93
C LEU A 43 10.72 8.68 -14.09
N ARG A 44 11.71 7.84 -13.76
CA ARG A 44 11.50 6.63 -12.97
C ARG A 44 11.86 6.86 -11.50
N PRO A 45 11.18 6.19 -10.54
CA PRO A 45 11.57 6.20 -9.14
C PRO A 45 12.88 5.43 -8.93
N ARG A 46 13.55 5.66 -7.80
CA ARG A 46 14.55 4.73 -7.30
C ARG A 46 13.87 3.42 -6.91
N MET A 47 14.46 2.30 -7.27
CA MET A 47 13.97 0.98 -6.88
C MET A 47 14.83 0.42 -5.75
N VAL A 48 14.19 -0.15 -4.71
CA VAL A 48 14.84 -0.87 -3.63
C VAL A 48 14.03 -2.14 -3.37
N ASN A 49 14.66 -3.29 -3.49
CA ASN A 49 14.03 -4.61 -3.34
C ASN A 49 12.74 -4.75 -4.18
N GLY A 50 12.80 -4.31 -5.44
CA GLY A 50 11.66 -4.38 -6.37
C GLY A 50 10.51 -3.41 -6.07
N LYS A 51 10.64 -2.53 -5.08
CA LYS A 51 9.62 -1.54 -4.72
C LYS A 51 10.08 -0.13 -5.07
N PRO A 52 9.20 0.72 -5.62
CA PRO A 52 9.52 2.12 -5.86
C PRO A 52 9.67 2.84 -4.52
N GLN A 53 10.72 3.63 -4.39
CA GLN A 53 11.00 4.41 -3.20
C GLN A 53 10.75 5.89 -3.47
N PRO A 54 10.26 6.63 -2.47
CA PRO A 54 10.17 8.08 -2.56
C PRO A 54 11.56 8.65 -2.88
N LYS A 55 11.62 9.59 -3.82
CA LYS A 55 12.84 10.38 -4.02
C LYS A 55 13.03 11.33 -2.85
N LYS A 56 14.28 11.79 -2.61
CA LYS A 56 14.57 12.85 -1.63
C LYS A 56 13.80 14.15 -1.92
N VAL A 57 13.48 14.39 -3.20
CA VAL A 57 12.59 15.48 -3.62
C VAL A 57 11.20 14.89 -3.81
N THR A 58 10.28 15.30 -2.98
CA THR A 58 8.94 14.72 -2.80
C THR A 58 7.87 15.43 -3.63
N SER A 59 8.17 15.85 -4.84
CA SER A 59 7.21 16.52 -5.72
C SER A 59 6.23 15.57 -6.42
N HIS A 60 6.52 14.25 -6.41
CA HIS A 60 5.61 13.25 -6.98
C HIS A 60 4.48 12.92 -6.01
N ILE A 61 3.34 12.53 -6.55
CA ILE A 61 2.11 12.22 -5.81
C ILE A 61 1.66 10.77 -5.99
N GLY A 62 2.44 9.95 -6.69
CA GLY A 62 2.15 8.55 -6.92
C GLY A 62 3.16 7.88 -7.84
N PHE A 63 2.93 6.60 -8.08
CA PHE A 63 3.73 5.78 -8.99
C PHE A 63 2.82 5.08 -9.99
N ALA A 64 3.13 5.17 -11.27
CA ALA A 64 2.49 4.38 -12.31
C ALA A 64 3.28 3.09 -12.51
N LYS A 65 2.64 1.94 -12.26
CA LYS A 65 3.17 0.63 -12.62
C LYS A 65 2.56 0.21 -13.95
N THR A 66 3.40 0.00 -14.96
CA THR A 66 2.97 -0.50 -16.27
C THR A 66 2.87 -2.02 -16.30
N GLU A 67 2.20 -2.59 -17.30
CA GLU A 67 2.12 -4.04 -17.51
C GLU A 67 3.50 -4.69 -17.74
N SER A 68 4.42 -3.96 -18.35
CA SER A 68 5.83 -4.37 -18.54
C SER A 68 6.68 -4.26 -17.25
N ASN A 69 6.05 -4.13 -16.09
CA ASN A 69 6.69 -3.97 -14.78
C ASN A 69 7.57 -2.72 -14.60
N GLY A 70 7.52 -1.77 -15.51
CA GLY A 70 8.15 -0.45 -15.33
C GLY A 70 7.41 0.39 -14.31
N PHE A 71 8.16 1.17 -13.49
CA PHE A 71 7.59 2.16 -12.59
C PHE A 71 7.97 3.56 -13.04
N PHE A 72 6.99 4.47 -13.03
CA PHE A 72 7.17 5.87 -13.41
C PHE A 72 6.60 6.78 -12.33
N LEU A 73 7.18 7.98 -12.19
CA LEU A 73 6.69 8.99 -11.26
C LEU A 73 5.42 9.64 -11.81
N ILE A 74 4.52 10.02 -10.91
CA ILE A 74 3.33 10.82 -11.24
C ILE A 74 3.46 12.16 -10.55
N PHE A 75 3.28 13.25 -11.30
CA PHE A 75 3.37 14.60 -10.78
C PHE A 75 1.98 15.27 -10.67
N PRO A 76 1.81 16.24 -9.75
CA PRO A 76 0.53 16.91 -9.57
C PRO A 76 0.13 17.78 -10.77
N SER A 77 1.08 18.29 -11.52
CA SER A 77 0.84 19.06 -12.74
C SER A 77 1.99 18.88 -13.75
N TYR A 78 1.75 19.29 -14.98
CA TYR A 78 2.76 19.32 -16.03
C TYR A 78 3.98 20.16 -15.64
N GLU A 79 3.75 21.36 -15.11
CA GLU A 79 4.79 22.30 -14.71
C GLU A 79 5.73 21.69 -13.66
N VAL A 80 5.16 20.97 -12.70
CA VAL A 80 5.95 20.26 -11.68
C VAL A 80 6.76 19.14 -12.32
N GLY A 81 6.15 18.35 -13.20
CA GLY A 81 6.84 17.27 -13.91
C GLY A 81 7.97 17.78 -14.80
N PHE A 82 7.73 18.85 -15.53
CA PHE A 82 8.73 19.51 -16.37
C PHE A 82 9.89 20.10 -15.56
N ALA A 83 9.57 20.78 -14.46
CA ALA A 83 10.61 21.29 -13.54
C ALA A 83 11.45 20.16 -12.94
N GLU A 84 10.84 19.02 -12.61
CA GLU A 84 11.58 17.86 -12.11
C GLU A 84 12.43 17.17 -13.19
N LEU A 85 12.02 17.19 -14.45
CA LEU A 85 12.87 16.76 -15.58
C LEU A 85 14.15 17.59 -15.62
N LYS A 86 14.05 18.92 -15.61
CA LYS A 86 15.23 19.82 -15.61
C LYS A 86 16.12 19.59 -14.41
N LYS A 87 15.55 19.50 -13.20
CA LYS A 87 16.30 19.18 -11.98
C LYS A 87 16.99 17.80 -12.06
N ASN A 88 16.35 16.84 -12.69
CA ASN A 88 16.94 15.51 -12.89
C ASN A 88 18.16 15.55 -13.80
N LEU A 89 18.05 16.27 -14.92
CA LEU A 89 19.16 16.46 -15.86
C LEU A 89 20.40 17.07 -15.16
N ILE A 90 20.21 18.15 -14.43
CA ILE A 90 21.30 18.81 -13.70
C ILE A 90 21.87 17.88 -12.62
N ARG A 91 21.02 17.31 -11.79
CA ARG A 91 21.44 16.52 -10.61
C ARG A 91 22.16 15.23 -10.99
N MET A 92 21.66 14.52 -12.00
CA MET A 92 22.17 13.19 -12.37
C MET A 92 23.22 13.24 -13.47
N HIS A 93 23.20 14.28 -14.29
CA HIS A 93 23.98 14.34 -15.52
C HIS A 93 24.69 15.68 -15.73
N GLY A 94 24.62 16.61 -14.79
CA GLY A 94 25.12 17.99 -14.94
C GLY A 94 26.57 18.10 -15.40
N TYR A 95 27.44 17.22 -14.94
CA TYR A 95 28.87 17.21 -15.32
C TYR A 95 29.15 16.49 -16.66
N LYS A 96 28.15 15.89 -17.26
CA LYS A 96 28.26 15.19 -18.53
C LYS A 96 27.93 16.12 -19.70
N THR A 97 28.46 15.79 -20.88
CA THR A 97 27.95 16.38 -22.11
C THR A 97 26.48 15.95 -22.32
N VAL A 98 25.72 16.68 -23.11
CA VAL A 98 24.35 16.31 -23.48
C VAL A 98 24.32 14.87 -24.00
N GLU A 99 25.23 14.50 -24.91
CA GLU A 99 25.34 13.13 -25.43
C GLU A 99 25.50 12.09 -24.30
N ASN A 100 26.49 12.26 -23.45
CA ASN A 100 26.77 11.31 -22.37
C ASN A 100 25.69 11.31 -21.28
N GLY A 101 25.04 12.43 -21.07
CA GLY A 101 23.87 12.55 -20.20
C GLY A 101 22.69 11.72 -20.73
N ILE A 102 22.41 11.83 -22.03
CA ILE A 102 21.33 11.07 -22.68
C ILE A 102 21.66 9.59 -22.80
N ARG A 103 22.91 9.20 -23.07
CA ARG A 103 23.30 7.77 -23.02
C ARG A 103 23.00 7.11 -21.65
N ALA A 104 23.11 7.87 -20.57
CA ALA A 104 22.76 7.38 -19.23
C ALA A 104 21.26 7.51 -18.91
N TYR A 105 20.57 8.47 -19.52
CA TYR A 105 19.13 8.73 -19.34
C TYR A 105 18.28 7.71 -20.11
N ALA A 106 18.63 7.44 -21.36
CA ALA A 106 17.96 6.55 -22.30
C ALA A 106 18.96 5.48 -22.82
N PRO A 107 19.29 4.47 -22.02
CA PRO A 107 20.32 3.49 -22.34
C PRO A 107 19.92 2.59 -23.51
N SER A 108 20.93 2.05 -24.23
CA SER A 108 20.75 1.34 -25.51
C SER A 108 19.97 0.02 -25.41
N HIS A 109 19.91 -0.59 -24.23
CA HIS A 109 19.11 -1.79 -24.02
C HIS A 109 17.59 -1.53 -23.93
N GLU A 110 17.19 -0.25 -23.75
CA GLU A 110 15.79 0.18 -23.73
C GLU A 110 15.40 1.06 -24.91
N ASN A 111 16.37 1.69 -25.57
CA ASN A 111 16.12 2.74 -26.58
C ASN A 111 17.12 2.66 -27.73
N ASN A 112 16.75 3.21 -28.89
CA ASN A 112 17.74 3.58 -29.90
C ASN A 112 18.41 4.90 -29.48
N THR A 113 19.41 4.80 -28.60
CA THR A 113 20.08 5.94 -27.98
C THR A 113 20.74 6.86 -29.01
N SER A 114 21.30 6.33 -30.10
CA SER A 114 21.93 7.14 -31.13
C SER A 114 20.92 8.01 -31.86
N LYS A 115 19.75 7.44 -32.19
CA LYS A 115 18.64 8.20 -32.78
C LYS A 115 18.12 9.23 -31.76
N TYR A 116 17.95 8.87 -30.50
CA TYR A 116 17.51 9.78 -29.45
C TYR A 116 18.40 11.03 -29.37
N ILE A 117 19.73 10.85 -29.34
CA ILE A 117 20.69 11.94 -29.29
C ILE A 117 20.61 12.82 -30.53
N SER A 118 20.50 12.23 -31.73
CA SER A 118 20.35 12.98 -32.99
C SER A 118 19.05 13.78 -33.02
N ASP A 119 17.94 13.18 -32.63
CA ASP A 119 16.65 13.86 -32.59
C ASP A 119 16.65 14.98 -31.52
N LEU A 120 17.27 14.79 -30.39
CA LEU A 120 17.40 15.79 -29.33
C LEU A 120 18.20 17.01 -29.82
N GLU A 121 19.37 16.79 -30.44
CA GLU A 121 20.19 17.87 -31.00
C GLU A 121 19.43 18.67 -32.05
N LYS A 122 18.72 17.97 -32.96
CA LYS A 122 17.90 18.57 -33.97
C LYS A 122 16.74 19.39 -33.39
N LEU A 123 16.04 18.87 -32.39
CA LEU A 123 14.87 19.51 -31.80
C LEU A 123 15.23 20.68 -30.89
N SER A 124 16.29 20.56 -30.11
CA SER A 124 16.70 21.59 -29.17
C SER A 124 17.61 22.67 -29.80
N GLY A 125 18.28 22.35 -30.91
CA GLY A 125 19.36 23.21 -31.47
C GLY A 125 20.63 23.24 -30.61
N ILE A 126 20.71 22.44 -29.55
CA ILE A 126 21.83 22.42 -28.62
C ILE A 126 22.81 21.32 -28.99
N SER A 127 24.11 21.71 -29.14
CA SER A 127 25.15 20.76 -29.48
C SER A 127 25.28 19.67 -28.43
N ARG A 128 25.35 18.42 -28.88
CA ARG A 128 25.52 17.22 -28.03
C ARG A 128 26.82 17.25 -27.21
N SER A 129 27.82 18.02 -27.61
CA SER A 129 29.10 18.18 -26.93
C SER A 129 29.04 19.15 -25.74
N LYS A 130 27.99 19.97 -25.65
CA LYS A 130 27.84 20.97 -24.59
C LYS A 130 27.55 20.29 -23.23
N THR A 131 28.18 20.79 -22.18
CA THR A 131 28.02 20.23 -20.82
C THR A 131 26.69 20.73 -20.22
N ILE A 132 25.89 19.83 -19.61
CA ILE A 132 24.52 20.11 -19.16
C ILE A 132 24.50 21.24 -18.09
N ASN A 133 25.39 21.26 -17.11
CA ASN A 133 25.44 22.32 -16.10
C ASN A 133 25.99 23.68 -16.63
N LYS A 134 26.44 23.74 -17.87
CA LYS A 134 26.88 24.96 -18.57
C LYS A 134 25.82 25.48 -19.52
N LEU A 135 24.68 24.82 -19.62
CA LEU A 135 23.51 25.31 -20.36
C LEU A 135 22.93 26.54 -19.66
N SER A 136 22.54 27.54 -20.42
CA SER A 136 21.70 28.61 -19.89
C SER A 136 20.31 28.06 -19.51
N VAL A 137 19.51 28.84 -18.80
CA VAL A 137 18.14 28.43 -18.42
C VAL A 137 17.31 28.11 -19.66
N SER A 138 17.41 28.96 -20.72
CA SER A 138 16.69 28.73 -21.97
C SER A 138 17.16 27.46 -22.68
N GLU A 139 18.47 27.23 -22.78
CA GLU A 139 19.03 26.03 -23.42
C GLU A 139 18.64 24.75 -22.68
N LEU A 140 18.56 24.82 -21.35
CA LEU A 140 18.10 23.67 -20.57
C LEU A 140 16.60 23.43 -20.79
N ASP A 141 15.79 24.47 -21.00
CA ASP A 141 14.39 24.37 -21.35
C ASP A 141 14.23 23.74 -22.75
N ASP A 142 15.04 24.16 -23.73
CA ASP A 142 15.03 23.61 -25.09
C ASP A 142 15.39 22.11 -25.08
N VAL A 143 16.41 21.71 -24.33
CA VAL A 143 16.76 20.29 -24.13
C VAL A 143 15.62 19.52 -23.46
N ALA A 144 14.99 20.08 -22.42
CA ALA A 144 13.89 19.42 -21.73
C ALA A 144 12.65 19.28 -22.64
N HIS A 145 12.33 20.29 -23.45
CA HIS A 145 11.26 20.22 -24.44
C HIS A 145 11.55 19.19 -25.55
N ALA A 146 12.80 19.09 -25.99
CA ALA A 146 13.19 18.04 -26.95
C ALA A 146 12.98 16.63 -26.35
N ILE A 147 13.35 16.41 -25.09
CA ILE A 147 13.07 15.16 -24.37
C ILE A 147 11.56 14.88 -24.30
N GLU A 148 10.76 15.87 -23.92
CA GLU A 148 9.30 15.77 -23.84
C GLU A 148 8.68 15.31 -25.16
N VAL A 149 9.15 15.86 -26.28
CA VAL A 149 8.71 15.47 -27.62
C VAL A 149 9.10 14.04 -27.94
N ILE A 150 10.35 13.67 -27.69
CA ILE A 150 10.89 12.32 -27.96
C ILE A 150 10.17 11.27 -27.11
N GLU A 151 9.90 11.56 -25.84
CA GLU A 151 9.15 10.70 -24.91
C GLU A 151 7.65 10.63 -25.26
N GLY A 152 7.21 11.41 -26.24
CA GLY A 152 5.87 11.35 -26.80
C GLY A 152 4.78 11.96 -25.92
N TYR A 153 5.09 12.94 -25.08
CA TYR A 153 4.09 13.62 -24.25
C TYR A 153 2.94 14.18 -25.08
N HIS A 154 3.22 14.70 -26.28
CA HIS A 154 2.24 15.31 -27.17
C HIS A 154 1.57 14.34 -28.13
N ASN A 155 1.98 13.07 -28.15
CA ASN A 155 1.41 12.07 -29.05
C ASN A 155 0.02 11.64 -28.62
N ASN A 156 -0.75 11.09 -29.57
CA ASN A 156 -2.10 10.55 -29.34
C ASN A 156 -3.03 11.53 -28.60
N LYS A 157 -3.06 12.77 -29.02
CA LYS A 157 -3.90 13.83 -28.41
C LYS A 157 -5.39 13.51 -28.51
N ASP A 158 -5.83 12.99 -29.64
CA ASP A 158 -7.24 12.66 -29.91
C ASP A 158 -7.73 11.50 -29.02
N GLY A 159 -6.83 10.64 -28.56
CA GLY A 159 -7.16 9.57 -27.63
C GLY A 159 -7.22 10.00 -26.16
N ARG A 160 -6.94 11.27 -25.84
CA ARG A 160 -6.94 11.78 -24.47
C ARG A 160 -8.35 12.01 -23.98
N LYS A 161 -8.65 11.44 -22.81
CA LYS A 161 -9.92 11.66 -22.12
C LYS A 161 -9.64 12.12 -20.71
N GLU A 162 -10.20 13.26 -20.34
CA GLU A 162 -10.16 13.82 -18.99
C GLU A 162 -11.57 13.99 -18.46
N VAL A 163 -11.79 13.52 -17.24
CA VAL A 163 -13.06 13.67 -16.56
C VAL A 163 -12.82 14.18 -15.16
N ILE A 164 -13.42 15.32 -14.83
CA ILE A 164 -13.42 15.86 -13.48
C ILE A 164 -14.67 15.32 -12.76
N THR A 165 -14.49 14.72 -11.60
CA THR A 165 -15.56 14.16 -10.79
C THR A 165 -15.28 14.33 -9.31
N LYS A 166 -16.06 13.68 -8.47
CA LYS A 166 -15.89 13.65 -7.02
C LYS A 166 -15.52 12.26 -6.57
N LEU A 167 -14.85 12.15 -5.42
CA LEU A 167 -14.52 10.89 -4.77
C LEU A 167 -15.23 10.81 -3.42
N SER A 168 -15.92 9.74 -3.18
CA SER A 168 -16.33 9.36 -1.83
C SER A 168 -15.40 8.31 -1.26
N ASN A 169 -15.11 8.42 0.04
CA ASN A 169 -14.33 7.43 0.76
C ASN A 169 -15.26 6.65 1.69
N VAL A 170 -15.00 5.36 1.84
CA VAL A 170 -15.71 4.49 2.79
C VAL A 170 -14.68 3.87 3.71
N ILE A 171 -14.89 4.03 5.01
CA ILE A 171 -14.14 3.39 6.08
C ILE A 171 -15.08 2.41 6.76
N VAL A 172 -14.72 1.15 6.85
CA VAL A 172 -15.46 0.15 7.61
C VAL A 172 -14.85 0.00 8.99
N SER A 173 -15.68 0.07 10.02
CA SER A 173 -15.28 0.04 11.42
C SER A 173 -16.24 -0.83 12.24
N ASP A 174 -15.78 -1.33 13.38
CA ASP A 174 -16.62 -1.96 14.41
C ASP A 174 -17.20 -0.94 15.41
N GLY A 175 -17.07 0.36 15.09
CA GLY A 175 -17.45 1.47 15.97
C GLY A 175 -16.30 1.98 16.84
N SER A 176 -15.24 1.21 17.03
CA SER A 176 -14.05 1.60 17.80
C SER A 176 -12.77 1.55 16.98
N ARG A 177 -12.66 0.62 16.05
CA ARG A 177 -11.47 0.36 15.23
C ARG A 177 -11.82 0.13 13.77
N PRO A 178 -10.95 0.55 12.82
CA PRO A 178 -11.07 0.14 11.43
C PRO A 178 -10.95 -1.38 11.30
N ILE A 179 -11.76 -1.98 10.42
CA ILE A 179 -11.72 -3.41 10.13
C ILE A 179 -10.92 -3.64 8.85
N SER A 180 -9.75 -4.28 8.99
CA SER A 180 -8.91 -4.68 7.86
C SER A 180 -9.34 -6.03 7.31
N GLY A 181 -9.21 -6.21 5.98
CA GLY A 181 -9.53 -7.48 5.33
C GLY A 181 -11.03 -7.79 5.20
N GLN A 182 -11.92 -6.82 5.51
CA GLN A 182 -13.35 -6.96 5.36
C GLN A 182 -13.74 -6.89 3.88
N VAL A 183 -14.52 -7.85 3.43
CA VAL A 183 -15.16 -7.81 2.11
C VAL A 183 -16.24 -6.74 2.12
N VAL A 184 -16.21 -5.85 1.16
CA VAL A 184 -17.21 -4.78 0.94
C VAL A 184 -17.72 -4.90 -0.48
N VAL A 185 -19.03 -4.94 -0.65
CA VAL A 185 -19.67 -4.98 -1.95
C VAL A 185 -20.39 -3.66 -2.21
N LEU A 186 -19.99 -2.98 -3.28
CA LEU A 186 -20.68 -1.81 -3.77
C LEU A 186 -21.71 -2.23 -4.82
N LYS A 187 -22.98 -1.87 -4.60
CA LYS A 187 -24.07 -2.13 -5.53
C LYS A 187 -24.69 -0.83 -6.02
N SER A 188 -24.91 -0.72 -7.32
CA SER A 188 -25.57 0.43 -7.94
C SER A 188 -26.34 -0.02 -9.18
N GLY A 189 -27.65 -0.15 -9.09
CA GLY A 189 -28.45 -0.83 -10.10
C GLY A 189 -27.92 -2.25 -10.32
N ASP A 190 -27.67 -2.60 -11.57
CA ASP A 190 -27.11 -3.93 -11.95
C ASP A 190 -25.60 -4.04 -11.75
N ILE A 191 -24.92 -2.96 -11.42
CA ILE A 191 -23.47 -2.96 -11.20
C ILE A 191 -23.19 -3.43 -9.77
N GLN A 192 -22.38 -4.47 -9.66
CA GLN A 192 -21.87 -4.95 -8.37
C GLN A 192 -20.35 -5.08 -8.44
N LYS A 193 -19.65 -4.54 -7.45
CA LYS A 193 -18.19 -4.64 -7.33
C LYS A 193 -17.77 -4.95 -5.90
N GLU A 194 -16.81 -5.85 -5.77
CA GLU A 194 -16.29 -6.32 -4.50
C GLU A 194 -14.90 -5.73 -4.23
N PHE A 195 -14.67 -5.33 -2.99
CA PHE A 195 -13.40 -4.81 -2.49
C PHE A 195 -13.07 -5.44 -1.14
N ILE A 196 -11.79 -5.36 -0.76
CA ILE A 196 -11.34 -5.72 0.58
C ILE A 196 -10.74 -4.48 1.22
N THR A 197 -11.09 -4.20 2.46
CA THR A 197 -10.56 -3.06 3.21
C THR A 197 -9.07 -3.22 3.49
N ASP A 198 -8.34 -2.12 3.44
CA ASP A 198 -6.93 -2.04 3.81
C ASP A 198 -6.73 -2.05 5.35
N GLU A 199 -5.49 -1.86 5.81
CA GLU A 199 -5.15 -1.81 7.24
C GLU A 199 -5.86 -0.67 8.01
N ARG A 200 -6.39 0.33 7.30
CA ARG A 200 -7.17 1.45 7.84
C ARG A 200 -8.67 1.28 7.68
N GLY A 201 -9.11 0.10 7.25
CA GLY A 201 -10.52 -0.16 6.98
C GLY A 201 -11.07 0.55 5.72
N LEU A 202 -10.19 1.10 4.87
CA LEU A 202 -10.59 1.83 3.67
C LEU A 202 -10.78 0.88 2.48
N VAL A 203 -11.83 1.12 1.69
CA VAL A 203 -11.89 0.66 0.30
C VAL A 203 -11.25 1.71 -0.61
N PRO A 204 -10.85 1.35 -1.86
CA PRO A 204 -10.38 2.34 -2.82
C PRO A 204 -11.40 3.49 -2.98
N PRO A 205 -10.94 4.75 -3.11
CA PRO A 205 -11.83 5.90 -3.29
C PRO A 205 -12.78 5.71 -4.47
N ILE A 206 -14.05 6.01 -4.30
CA ILE A 206 -15.13 5.74 -5.23
C ILE A 206 -15.40 6.98 -6.09
N PRO A 207 -15.06 6.98 -7.40
CA PRO A 207 -15.41 8.07 -8.30
C PRO A 207 -16.91 8.07 -8.60
N HIS A 208 -17.56 9.23 -8.46
CA HIS A 208 -19.02 9.35 -8.67
C HIS A 208 -19.45 9.09 -10.12
N ILE A 209 -18.56 9.33 -11.08
CA ILE A 209 -18.89 9.17 -12.50
C ILE A 209 -19.23 7.73 -12.92
N VAL A 210 -18.84 6.74 -12.11
CA VAL A 210 -19.05 5.33 -12.47
C VAL A 210 -20.47 4.87 -12.19
N PHE A 211 -21.14 5.57 -11.29
CA PHE A 211 -22.47 5.17 -10.82
C PHE A 211 -23.45 6.26 -11.19
N THR A 212 -24.47 5.86 -11.95
CA THR A 212 -25.59 6.73 -12.31
C THR A 212 -26.72 6.70 -11.28
N CYS A 213 -26.70 5.67 -10.42
CA CYS A 213 -27.66 5.44 -9.34
C CYS A 213 -26.94 5.49 -8.00
N THR A 214 -27.71 5.53 -6.91
CA THR A 214 -27.24 5.38 -5.55
C THR A 214 -26.32 4.17 -5.39
N ILE A 215 -25.26 4.33 -4.62
CA ILE A 215 -24.31 3.25 -4.34
C ILE A 215 -24.60 2.73 -2.94
N ASN A 216 -25.05 1.49 -2.87
CA ASN A 216 -25.26 0.80 -1.61
C ASN A 216 -23.96 0.11 -1.21
N VAL A 217 -23.46 0.43 -0.03
CA VAL A 217 -22.27 -0.18 0.57
C VAL A 217 -22.75 -1.35 1.42
N CYS A 218 -22.42 -2.56 1.02
CA CYS A 218 -22.86 -3.78 1.67
C CYS A 218 -21.66 -4.58 2.20
N VAL A 219 -21.88 -5.29 3.30
CA VAL A 219 -20.90 -6.25 3.84
C VAL A 219 -21.60 -7.59 4.07
N PRO A 220 -20.92 -8.72 3.88
CA PRO A 220 -21.47 -10.02 4.20
C PRO A 220 -21.61 -10.17 5.72
N ASN A 221 -22.74 -10.64 6.16
CA ASN A 221 -22.97 -11.06 7.54
C ASN A 221 -22.08 -12.28 7.83
N PRO A 222 -21.26 -12.26 8.88
CA PRO A 222 -20.35 -13.37 9.20
C PRO A 222 -21.07 -14.65 9.63
N ILE A 223 -22.37 -14.62 9.97
CA ILE A 223 -23.11 -15.80 10.44
C ILE A 223 -23.69 -16.59 9.28
N ASP A 224 -24.41 -15.90 8.39
CA ASP A 224 -25.22 -16.53 7.34
C ASP A 224 -24.79 -16.16 5.92
N GLY A 225 -23.79 -15.27 5.78
CA GLY A 225 -23.32 -14.76 4.49
C GLY A 225 -24.29 -13.81 3.78
N SER A 226 -25.43 -13.48 4.38
CA SER A 226 -26.36 -12.51 3.82
C SER A 226 -25.72 -11.13 3.70
N MET A 227 -26.09 -10.37 2.67
CA MET A 227 -25.54 -9.03 2.45
C MET A 227 -26.29 -7.99 3.27
N LYS A 228 -25.62 -7.38 4.25
CA LYS A 228 -26.13 -6.26 5.04
C LYS A 228 -25.69 -4.94 4.43
N GLU A 229 -26.64 -4.07 4.10
CA GLU A 229 -26.36 -2.69 3.72
C GLU A 229 -25.96 -1.90 4.97
N ILE A 230 -24.83 -1.21 4.88
CA ILE A 230 -24.25 -0.44 6.00
C ILE A 230 -24.12 1.05 5.71
N ALA A 231 -24.18 1.46 4.43
CA ALA A 231 -24.18 2.86 4.03
C ALA A 231 -24.74 3.05 2.63
N ILE A 232 -25.16 4.29 2.35
CA ILE A 232 -25.63 4.72 1.03
C ILE A 232 -24.87 5.97 0.60
N ILE A 233 -24.37 5.98 -0.64
CA ILE A 233 -23.70 7.12 -1.27
C ILE A 233 -24.55 7.56 -2.46
N ASP A 234 -24.91 8.84 -2.49
CA ASP A 234 -25.54 9.47 -3.65
C ASP A 234 -24.47 10.07 -4.57
N PRO A 235 -24.28 9.54 -5.80
CA PRO A 235 -23.28 10.05 -6.75
C PRO A 235 -23.60 11.45 -7.25
N SER A 236 -24.87 11.87 -7.27
CA SER A 236 -25.26 13.22 -7.69
C SER A 236 -24.94 14.26 -6.62
N GLY A 237 -24.84 13.84 -5.37
CA GLY A 237 -24.56 14.66 -4.22
C GLY A 237 -23.09 15.08 -4.08
N PRO A 238 -22.71 15.78 -2.99
CA PRO A 238 -21.34 16.09 -2.68
C PRO A 238 -20.54 14.84 -2.36
N ALA A 239 -19.20 14.91 -2.52
CA ALA A 239 -18.28 13.87 -2.05
C ALA A 239 -18.45 13.65 -0.54
N LYS A 240 -18.49 12.39 -0.12
CA LYS A 240 -18.69 11.99 1.27
C LYS A 240 -17.54 11.15 1.80
N ASN A 241 -17.24 11.34 3.07
CA ASN A 241 -16.46 10.39 3.86
C ASN A 241 -17.47 9.59 4.69
N VAL A 242 -17.67 8.36 4.33
CA VAL A 242 -18.66 7.48 4.99
C VAL A 242 -17.92 6.61 5.99
N LEU A 243 -18.29 6.71 7.26
CA LEU A 243 -17.91 5.74 8.27
C LEU A 243 -19.04 4.68 8.33
N ALA A 244 -18.78 3.54 7.73
CA ALA A 244 -19.68 2.41 7.74
C ALA A 244 -19.41 1.57 8.99
N VAL A 245 -20.30 1.67 9.99
CA VAL A 245 -20.19 0.87 11.21
C VAL A 245 -20.81 -0.49 10.96
N PHE A 246 -19.99 -1.52 11.10
CA PHE A 246 -20.42 -2.90 11.02
C PHE A 246 -20.42 -3.48 12.42
N ASP A 247 -21.62 -3.66 12.97
CA ASP A 247 -21.84 -4.38 14.21
C ASP A 247 -21.63 -5.88 13.94
N GLY A 248 -20.36 -6.29 13.92
CA GLY A 248 -20.04 -7.71 14.01
C GLY A 248 -20.60 -8.25 15.31
N ILE A 249 -20.81 -9.56 15.40
CA ILE A 249 -21.17 -10.21 16.64
C ILE A 249 -20.06 -9.91 17.64
N VAL A 250 -20.28 -8.95 18.50
CA VAL A 250 -19.56 -8.86 19.74
C VAL A 250 -20.09 -10.02 20.57
N ALA A 251 -19.46 -11.19 20.44
CA ALA A 251 -19.60 -12.22 21.44
C ALA A 251 -19.01 -11.60 22.71
N LYS A 252 -19.85 -11.05 23.57
CA LYS A 252 -19.47 -10.76 24.95
C LYS A 252 -19.28 -12.12 25.61
N ALA A 253 -18.12 -12.72 25.37
CA ALA A 253 -17.63 -13.79 26.20
C ALA A 253 -17.36 -13.13 27.55
N LYS A 254 -18.27 -13.30 28.50
CA LYS A 254 -17.97 -13.11 29.89
C LYS A 254 -16.99 -14.25 30.21
N THR A 255 -15.71 -13.99 30.10
CA THR A 255 -14.72 -14.85 30.70
C THR A 255 -15.00 -14.79 32.18
N MET A 256 -15.74 -15.77 32.69
CA MET A 256 -15.70 -16.07 34.10
C MET A 256 -14.26 -16.48 34.36
N PRO A 257 -13.57 -15.85 35.34
CA PRO A 257 -12.33 -16.42 35.80
C PRO A 257 -12.67 -17.87 36.16
N LEU A 258 -12.05 -18.82 35.52
CA LEU A 258 -12.02 -20.17 36.03
C LEU A 258 -11.22 -20.02 37.31
N ASP A 259 -11.90 -20.00 38.46
CA ASP A 259 -11.19 -20.14 39.73
C ASP A 259 -10.30 -21.37 39.57
N PRO A 260 -8.97 -21.24 39.74
CA PRO A 260 -8.11 -22.40 39.68
C PRO A 260 -8.65 -23.39 40.68
N PRO A 261 -8.80 -24.69 40.31
CA PRO A 261 -9.31 -25.69 41.23
C PRO A 261 -8.49 -25.55 42.50
N VAL A 262 -9.20 -25.34 43.61
CA VAL A 262 -8.63 -25.11 44.93
C VAL A 262 -7.61 -26.22 45.19
N GLY A 263 -6.32 -25.89 45.23
CA GLY A 263 -5.24 -26.82 45.53
C GLY A 263 -4.25 -27.18 44.42
N GLN A 264 -4.41 -26.70 43.16
CA GLN A 264 -3.31 -26.84 42.19
C GLN A 264 -2.56 -25.52 42.08
N PRO A 265 -1.29 -25.44 42.50
CA PRO A 265 -0.46 -24.28 42.20
C PRO A 265 -0.32 -24.13 40.68
N LEU A 266 -0.47 -22.90 40.17
CA LEU A 266 -0.16 -22.58 38.78
C LEU A 266 1.22 -23.18 38.46
N PRO A 267 1.39 -23.85 37.29
CA PRO A 267 2.67 -24.42 36.95
C PRO A 267 3.73 -23.31 37.00
N GLU A 268 4.66 -23.44 37.95
CA GLU A 268 5.77 -22.52 38.08
C GLU A 268 6.47 -22.40 36.73
N ARG A 269 6.53 -21.20 36.20
CA ARG A 269 7.32 -20.93 34.99
C ARG A 269 8.76 -21.32 35.28
N LYS A 270 9.24 -22.40 34.70
CA LYS A 270 10.60 -22.86 34.88
C LYS A 270 11.57 -21.82 34.40
N LYS A 271 12.19 -21.10 35.35
CA LYS A 271 13.33 -20.24 35.09
C LYS A 271 14.48 -21.10 34.59
N PHE A 272 15.18 -20.66 33.59
CA PHE A 272 16.45 -21.29 33.21
C PHE A 272 17.59 -20.28 33.25
N GLN A 273 18.79 -20.78 33.44
CA GLN A 273 19.97 -19.95 33.57
C GLN A 273 20.62 -19.77 32.16
N TYR A 274 20.91 -18.54 31.80
CA TYR A 274 21.64 -18.21 30.59
C TYR A 274 22.96 -17.53 30.95
N THR A 275 24.08 -17.94 30.32
CA THR A 275 25.38 -17.30 30.53
C THR A 275 25.62 -16.32 29.38
N ILE A 276 25.82 -15.03 29.68
CA ILE A 276 26.12 -13.97 28.72
C ILE A 276 27.41 -14.32 27.96
N LYS A 277 27.33 -14.29 26.65
CA LYS A 277 28.45 -14.55 25.74
C LYS A 277 29.07 -13.23 25.26
N SER A 278 30.32 -13.30 24.78
CA SER A 278 30.94 -12.14 24.16
C SER A 278 30.10 -11.61 22.97
N GLY A 279 29.79 -10.30 22.96
CA GLY A 279 28.95 -9.66 21.97
C GLY A 279 27.45 -9.72 22.23
N ASP A 280 26.99 -10.32 23.35
CA ASP A 280 25.60 -10.28 23.79
C ASP A 280 25.24 -8.90 24.36
N SER A 281 23.99 -8.50 24.13
CA SER A 281 23.32 -7.45 24.89
C SER A 281 21.99 -8.00 25.39
N LEU A 282 21.46 -7.45 26.49
CA LEU A 282 20.17 -7.92 27.02
C LEU A 282 19.06 -7.86 25.98
N TRP A 283 19.11 -6.91 25.04
CA TRP A 283 18.17 -6.82 23.93
C TRP A 283 18.28 -8.02 22.96
N LYS A 284 19.52 -8.42 22.58
CA LYS A 284 19.73 -9.59 21.73
C LYS A 284 19.28 -10.87 22.41
N VAL A 285 19.63 -11.04 23.68
CA VAL A 285 19.25 -12.19 24.50
C VAL A 285 17.74 -12.27 24.65
N ALA A 286 17.08 -11.14 24.94
CA ALA A 286 15.61 -11.08 25.06
C ALA A 286 14.92 -11.48 23.75
N LYS A 287 15.42 -10.99 22.60
CA LYS A 287 14.89 -11.31 21.29
C LYS A 287 15.03 -12.80 20.94
N VAL A 288 16.18 -13.39 21.19
CA VAL A 288 16.47 -14.80 20.87
C VAL A 288 15.66 -15.73 21.78
N LEU A 289 15.57 -15.40 23.08
CA LEU A 289 14.91 -16.24 24.08
C LEU A 289 13.43 -15.91 24.28
N LYS A 290 12.83 -15.10 23.38
CA LYS A 290 11.41 -14.73 23.36
C LYS A 290 10.91 -14.20 24.70
N THR A 291 11.68 -13.32 25.33
CA THR A 291 11.36 -12.61 26.56
C THR A 291 11.47 -11.09 26.36
N SER A 292 11.36 -10.29 27.41
CA SER A 292 11.59 -8.84 27.36
C SER A 292 12.83 -8.47 28.17
N VAL A 293 13.46 -7.34 27.82
CA VAL A 293 14.58 -6.81 28.60
C VAL A 293 14.16 -6.53 30.03
N ASP A 294 12.96 -5.95 30.24
CA ASP A 294 12.42 -5.68 31.57
C ASP A 294 12.23 -6.95 32.40
N ALA A 295 11.75 -8.04 31.77
CA ALA A 295 11.62 -9.31 32.46
C ALA A 295 12.99 -9.87 32.90
N ILE A 296 14.03 -9.72 32.09
CA ILE A 296 15.39 -10.13 32.47
C ILE A 296 15.94 -9.23 33.58
N VAL A 297 15.77 -7.92 33.46
CA VAL A 297 16.21 -6.92 34.45
C VAL A 297 15.59 -7.21 35.83
N ASN A 298 14.26 -7.38 35.85
CA ASN A 298 13.51 -7.65 37.09
C ASN A 298 13.87 -9.02 37.71
N ALA A 299 14.02 -10.05 36.86
CA ALA A 299 14.34 -11.40 37.36
C ALA A 299 15.76 -11.51 37.96
N ASN A 300 16.65 -10.55 37.65
CA ASN A 300 18.06 -10.57 38.03
C ASN A 300 18.51 -9.35 38.85
N ASN A 301 17.62 -8.43 39.18
CA ASN A 301 17.92 -7.16 39.88
C ASN A 301 19.03 -6.33 39.19
N ILE A 302 19.06 -6.29 37.86
CA ILE A 302 20.09 -5.59 37.10
C ILE A 302 19.85 -4.08 37.19
N LYS A 303 20.79 -3.34 37.79
CA LYS A 303 20.68 -1.89 37.96
C LYS A 303 20.92 -1.11 36.68
N ASP A 304 21.81 -1.61 35.81
CA ASP A 304 22.15 -0.97 34.54
C ASP A 304 22.10 -2.01 33.40
N PRO A 305 21.03 -1.99 32.59
CA PRO A 305 20.85 -2.93 31.49
C PRO A 305 21.92 -2.82 30.39
N ALA A 306 22.64 -1.71 30.31
CA ALA A 306 23.70 -1.49 29.33
C ALA A 306 25.03 -2.12 29.77
N ARG A 307 25.17 -2.51 31.05
CA ARG A 307 26.42 -3.05 31.63
C ARG A 307 26.24 -4.53 32.01
N VAL A 308 26.23 -5.40 31.00
CA VAL A 308 26.29 -6.85 31.20
C VAL A 308 27.60 -7.39 30.64
N TYR A 309 28.25 -8.24 31.41
CA TYR A 309 29.58 -8.74 31.07
C TYR A 309 29.53 -10.20 30.61
N PRO A 310 30.33 -10.62 29.64
CA PRO A 310 30.50 -12.03 29.28
C PRO A 310 30.83 -12.89 30.52
N GLY A 311 30.23 -14.07 30.59
CA GLY A 311 30.37 -14.99 31.74
C GLY A 311 29.35 -14.77 32.84
N THR A 312 28.62 -13.64 32.85
CA THR A 312 27.54 -13.42 33.85
C THR A 312 26.38 -14.39 33.62
N LYS A 313 25.96 -15.08 34.68
CA LYS A 313 24.78 -15.97 34.64
C LYS A 313 23.53 -15.19 35.02
N ILE A 314 22.53 -15.21 34.16
CA ILE A 314 21.27 -14.52 34.36
C ILE A 314 20.10 -15.50 34.27
N TRP A 315 19.07 -15.26 35.07
CA TRP A 315 17.80 -16.00 35.00
C TRP A 315 16.89 -15.46 33.91
N ILE A 316 16.39 -16.35 33.08
CA ILE A 316 15.46 -16.04 32.02
C ILE A 316 14.09 -16.62 32.31
N LEU A 317 13.07 -15.76 32.24
CA LEU A 317 11.66 -16.13 32.23
C LEU A 317 11.13 -15.99 30.78
N PRO A 318 10.84 -17.08 30.06
CA PRO A 318 10.24 -16.99 28.73
C PRO A 318 8.88 -16.30 28.82
N LYS A 319 8.59 -15.47 27.79
CA LYS A 319 7.26 -14.87 27.63
C LYS A 319 6.27 -15.99 27.38
N ALA A 320 5.13 -16.01 28.08
CA ALA A 320 4.07 -16.96 27.79
C ALA A 320 3.60 -16.75 26.34
N ASN A 321 3.69 -17.79 25.53
CA ASN A 321 3.06 -17.80 24.20
C ASN A 321 1.57 -17.99 24.43
N ASN A 322 0.79 -16.92 24.31
CA ASN A 322 -0.67 -16.95 24.48
C ASN A 322 -1.39 -17.96 23.57
N SER A 323 -0.74 -18.40 22.49
CA SER A 323 -1.26 -19.42 21.57
C SER A 323 -1.14 -20.86 22.10
N THR A 324 -0.17 -21.16 22.97
CA THR A 324 0.04 -22.53 23.49
C THR A 324 -0.80 -22.75 24.76
N GLU A 325 -1.04 -21.71 25.58
CA GLU A 325 -1.91 -21.80 26.74
C GLU A 325 -3.39 -21.99 26.37
N LEU A 326 -3.84 -21.37 25.26
CA LEU A 326 -5.20 -21.58 24.74
C LEU A 326 -5.45 -23.02 24.25
N ILE A 327 -4.46 -23.67 23.65
CA ILE A 327 -4.59 -25.06 23.19
C ILE A 327 -4.57 -26.03 24.35
N THR A 328 -3.79 -25.76 25.41
CA THR A 328 -3.71 -26.62 26.62
C THR A 328 -4.97 -26.47 27.48
N ALA A 329 -5.58 -25.28 27.56
CA ALA A 329 -6.84 -25.08 28.27
C ALA A 329 -8.04 -25.75 27.56
N GLN A 330 -8.02 -25.86 26.23
CA GLN A 330 -9.06 -26.54 25.45
C GLN A 330 -8.96 -28.08 25.55
N SER A 331 -7.80 -28.64 25.84
CA SER A 331 -7.63 -30.09 26.03
C SER A 331 -8.02 -30.62 27.42
N ALA A 332 -8.33 -29.71 28.36
CA ALA A 332 -8.70 -30.06 29.73
C ALA A 332 -10.22 -30.13 30.02
N VAL A 333 -11.04 -30.19 28.96
CA VAL A 333 -12.49 -30.39 29.11
C VAL A 333 -12.71 -31.86 29.53
N PRO A 334 -13.36 -32.12 30.67
CA PRO A 334 -13.58 -33.47 31.15
C PRO A 334 -14.39 -34.27 30.16
N LYS A 335 -13.92 -35.47 29.81
CA LYS A 335 -14.55 -36.43 28.88
C LYS A 335 -16.02 -36.79 29.15
N LYS A 336 -16.62 -36.31 30.22
CA LYS A 336 -17.98 -36.66 30.67
C LYS A 336 -19.10 -35.82 30.06
N LEU A 337 -18.79 -34.78 29.27
CA LEU A 337 -19.79 -33.92 28.60
C LEU A 337 -19.89 -34.15 27.10
N GLN A 338 -19.25 -35.18 26.55
CA GLN A 338 -19.30 -35.52 25.12
C GLN A 338 -20.39 -36.52 24.70
N SER A 339 -21.24 -36.93 25.62
CA SER A 339 -22.34 -37.84 25.28
C SER A 339 -23.68 -37.08 25.31
N LYS A 340 -24.08 -36.56 24.17
CA LYS A 340 -25.43 -36.38 23.60
C LYS A 340 -25.56 -35.06 22.85
N SER A 341 -25.26 -35.11 21.58
CA SER A 341 -26.14 -34.58 20.51
C SER A 341 -25.52 -34.88 19.15
N PRO A 342 -26.26 -35.50 18.26
CA PRO A 342 -25.84 -35.64 16.89
C PRO A 342 -26.27 -34.40 16.12
N ILE A 343 -25.38 -33.53 15.80
CA ILE A 343 -25.58 -32.58 14.70
C ILE A 343 -24.42 -32.78 13.74
N SER A 344 -24.72 -33.53 12.69
CA SER A 344 -23.93 -33.58 11.49
C SER A 344 -23.93 -32.18 10.86
N THR A 345 -22.83 -31.47 10.94
CA THR A 345 -22.58 -30.32 10.10
C THR A 345 -21.30 -30.54 9.32
N SER A 346 -21.52 -30.65 8.04
CA SER A 346 -20.57 -30.89 7.00
C SER A 346 -19.35 -30.00 7.06
N ALA A 347 -18.18 -30.65 7.11
CA ALA A 347 -16.86 -30.06 6.96
C ALA A 347 -16.59 -29.54 5.54
N GLY A 348 -17.55 -28.83 4.93
CA GLY A 348 -17.43 -28.32 3.55
C GLY A 348 -17.28 -26.80 3.42
N ALA A 349 -17.71 -26.06 4.40
CA ALA A 349 -17.80 -24.59 4.29
C ALA A 349 -16.47 -23.85 4.50
N GLY A 350 -15.54 -24.40 5.26
CA GLY A 350 -14.27 -23.74 5.55
C GLY A 350 -13.28 -23.65 4.39
N LYS A 351 -13.30 -24.64 3.49
CA LYS A 351 -12.38 -24.66 2.34
C LYS A 351 -12.84 -23.76 1.18
N THR A 352 -14.15 -23.57 1.01
CA THR A 352 -14.70 -22.70 -0.03
C THR A 352 -14.53 -21.23 0.30
N ALA A 353 -14.67 -20.82 1.55
CA ALA A 353 -14.43 -19.45 1.98
C ALA A 353 -12.96 -19.03 1.85
N SER A 354 -12.03 -19.94 2.19
CA SER A 354 -10.59 -19.70 2.00
C SER A 354 -10.18 -19.57 0.53
N LYS A 355 -10.80 -20.35 -0.37
CA LYS A 355 -10.51 -20.28 -1.81
C LYS A 355 -11.11 -19.03 -2.46
N ALA A 356 -12.29 -18.57 -2.02
CA ALA A 356 -12.90 -17.34 -2.47
C ALA A 356 -12.08 -16.10 -2.06
N VAL A 357 -11.56 -16.07 -0.82
CA VAL A 357 -10.68 -15.01 -0.32
C VAL A 357 -9.36 -14.97 -1.10
N ALA A 358 -8.78 -16.12 -1.48
CA ALA A 358 -7.57 -16.16 -2.28
C ALA A 358 -7.80 -15.64 -3.72
N THR A 359 -8.94 -15.97 -4.33
CA THR A 359 -9.30 -15.52 -5.68
C THR A 359 -9.60 -14.01 -5.68
N ALA A 360 -10.29 -13.51 -4.67
CA ALA A 360 -10.55 -12.08 -4.50
C ALA A 360 -9.26 -11.26 -4.29
N ARG A 361 -8.26 -11.80 -3.57
CA ARG A 361 -6.94 -11.15 -3.42
C ARG A 361 -6.21 -10.97 -4.75
N ILE A 362 -6.37 -11.89 -5.70
CA ILE A 362 -5.75 -11.79 -7.03
C ILE A 362 -6.48 -10.77 -7.90
N GLN A 363 -7.80 -10.68 -7.79
CA GLN A 363 -8.61 -9.72 -8.57
C GLN A 363 -8.48 -8.27 -8.06
N LEU A 364 -8.20 -8.06 -6.77
CA LEU A 364 -8.11 -6.73 -6.16
C LEU A 364 -6.90 -5.90 -6.59
N ARG A 365 -5.80 -6.53 -6.96
CA ARG A 365 -4.67 -5.80 -7.56
C ARG A 365 -5.01 -5.18 -8.92
N SER A 366 -6.12 -5.59 -9.53
CA SER A 366 -6.58 -5.17 -10.85
C SER A 366 -7.79 -4.22 -10.83
N ALA A 367 -8.51 -4.11 -9.72
CA ALA A 367 -9.83 -3.48 -9.69
C ALA A 367 -9.81 -1.98 -9.35
N THR A 368 -8.65 -1.40 -9.02
CA THR A 368 -8.59 -0.05 -8.45
C THR A 368 -9.06 1.05 -9.41
N LEU A 369 -9.18 0.78 -10.71
CA LEU A 369 -9.58 1.79 -11.71
C LEU A 369 -10.46 1.26 -12.85
N ALA A 370 -11.03 0.06 -12.75
CA ALA A 370 -11.99 -0.45 -13.75
C ALA A 370 -13.28 0.40 -13.87
N TYR A 371 -13.31 1.56 -13.21
CA TYR A 371 -14.44 2.48 -13.18
C TYR A 371 -14.49 3.47 -14.34
N ALA A 372 -13.49 3.50 -15.21
CA ALA A 372 -13.43 4.44 -16.33
C ALA A 372 -13.59 3.74 -17.70
N ALA A 373 -14.45 2.75 -17.78
CA ALA A 373 -14.79 2.10 -19.04
C ALA A 373 -15.78 2.92 -19.86
#